data_19abcc835bb1f50bbfab411c16252cef
#
_entry.id   19abcc835bb1f50bbfab411c16252cef
#
_cell.length_a   1.000
_cell.length_b   1.000
_cell.length_c   1.000
_cell.angle_alpha   90.00
_cell.angle_beta   90.00
_cell.angle_gamma   90.00
#
_symmetry.space_group_name_H-M   'P 1'
#
loop_
_entity.id
_entity.type
_entity.pdbx_description
1 polymer ?
#
loop_
_entity_poly.entity_id
_entity_poly.type
_entity_poly.pdbx_seq_one_letter_code
_entity_poly.pdbx_strand_id
1 'polypeptide(L)'
;TVLIYDQTCAAEKRRRRKRKQFPDPAKRAFINHHVCEGCGDCSVQSNCLSVVPRKTELGRKRKIDQSSCNKDFSCVNGFCPSFVTIEGGQLRKSRGVDTGSVLTRKLADIPAPKLPEMTGSYDLLVGGVGGTGVVTVGQLITMAAHLESRGASVLDFMGFAQKGGTVLSYVRMAPSPDKLHQVRISNGQADAVIACDLVVASSQKALSVLRPNHTRIVANEAELPTADYVLFRDADMKADKRLGLLKNAVGEDHFDQLDANGIAEKLMGDTVFSNVMMLGFAWQKGLLPLSEAALMKAIELNGVAIDRNKEAFGWGRLAAVDPSAVTDLLDDSNAQVVEVKPEPTLDELINTRHKHLVNYQNQRWADQYRDAVAGVRKAEESLGETNLLLTRAVAQQLYRFMAYKDEYEVARLFAETDFMKEVNETFEGDFKVHFHLAPPLLSGETDAQGRPKKRRFGPWMFRAFRLLAKLRGLRGTAIDPFRYSADRKLDRAMLKDYQSLVDRIGRELNASNYETFLQLAELPADVRGYGPVREQAAESIREKQTQLIKALDTGRPTLIRTQQANEEANHV
;
A
#
# COMPACT_ATOMS: atom_id res chain seq x y z
N THR A 1 -37.40 16.79 -9.44
CA THR A 1 -36.79 15.46 -9.59
C THR A 1 -36.23 15.04 -8.24
N VAL A 2 -36.59 13.84 -7.77
CA VAL A 2 -36.07 13.24 -6.52
C VAL A 2 -35.21 12.05 -6.90
N LEU A 3 -33.97 11.97 -6.38
CA LEU A 3 -33.09 10.82 -6.51
C LEU A 3 -33.14 10.01 -5.21
N ILE A 4 -33.61 8.77 -5.28
CA ILE A 4 -33.61 7.84 -4.15
C ILE A 4 -32.45 6.87 -4.37
N TYR A 5 -31.46 6.88 -3.44
CA TYR A 5 -30.34 5.96 -3.43
C TYR A 5 -30.52 4.94 -2.31
N ASP A 6 -30.85 3.71 -2.69
CA ASP A 6 -31.04 2.59 -1.76
C ASP A 6 -30.02 1.50 -2.04
N GLN A 7 -28.93 1.49 -1.24
CA GLN A 7 -27.88 0.47 -1.31
C GLN A 7 -27.29 0.20 0.06
N THR A 8 -27.09 -1.08 0.38
CA THR A 8 -26.38 -1.46 1.61
C THR A 8 -24.95 -0.94 1.59
N CYS A 9 -24.52 -0.24 2.65
CA CYS A 9 -23.14 0.21 2.81
C CYS A 9 -22.15 -0.96 2.64
N ALA A 10 -21.08 -0.75 1.88
CA ALA A 10 -20.09 -1.79 1.57
C ALA A 10 -19.43 -2.37 2.82
N ALA A 11 -19.13 -1.55 3.84
CA ALA A 11 -18.57 -1.99 5.11
C ALA A 11 -19.56 -2.84 5.91
N GLU A 12 -20.86 -2.45 5.93
CA GLU A 12 -21.92 -3.22 6.60
C GLU A 12 -22.18 -4.54 5.85
N LYS A 13 -22.20 -4.52 4.52
CA LYS A 13 -22.31 -5.73 3.71
C LYS A 13 -21.19 -6.74 4.06
N ARG A 14 -19.95 -6.27 4.24
CA ARG A 14 -18.83 -7.11 4.66
C ARG A 14 -19.03 -7.69 6.07
N ARG A 15 -19.48 -6.89 7.04
CA ARG A 15 -19.80 -7.34 8.40
C ARG A 15 -20.87 -8.42 8.39
N ARG A 16 -21.96 -8.20 7.65
CA ARG A 16 -23.07 -9.18 7.49
C ARG A 16 -22.59 -10.47 6.83
N ARG A 17 -21.71 -10.40 5.82
CA ARG A 17 -21.07 -11.59 5.22
C ARG A 17 -20.25 -12.37 6.23
N LYS A 18 -19.39 -11.71 7.03
CA LYS A 18 -18.64 -12.36 8.11
C LYS A 18 -19.57 -13.05 9.14
N ARG A 19 -20.75 -12.49 9.39
CA ARG A 19 -21.78 -13.05 10.29
C ARG A 19 -22.74 -14.04 9.61
N LYS A 20 -22.51 -14.40 8.35
CA LYS A 20 -23.39 -15.25 7.54
C LYS A 20 -24.82 -14.69 7.36
N GLN A 21 -25.02 -13.41 7.52
CA GLN A 21 -26.29 -12.69 7.39
C GLN A 21 -26.49 -12.09 5.99
N PHE A 22 -25.54 -12.26 5.10
CA PHE A 22 -25.56 -11.78 3.72
C PHE A 22 -24.81 -12.75 2.81
N PRO A 23 -25.26 -13.00 1.56
CA PRO A 23 -24.59 -13.89 0.63
C PRO A 23 -23.11 -13.52 0.46
N ASP A 24 -22.21 -14.45 0.72
CA ASP A 24 -20.77 -14.29 0.55
C ASP A 24 -20.30 -14.98 -0.73
N PRO A 25 -19.90 -14.25 -1.78
CA PRO A 25 -19.44 -14.87 -3.02
C PRO A 25 -18.23 -15.77 -2.76
N ALA A 26 -18.29 -17.02 -3.23
CA ALA A 26 -17.17 -17.96 -3.23
C ALA A 26 -16.10 -17.57 -4.28
N LYS A 27 -15.78 -16.28 -4.34
CA LYS A 27 -14.92 -15.64 -5.33
C LYS A 27 -14.13 -14.53 -4.67
N ARG A 28 -12.85 -14.35 -5.06
CA ARG A 28 -11.97 -13.28 -4.60
C ARG A 28 -11.21 -12.68 -5.76
N ALA A 29 -10.98 -11.37 -5.72
CA ALA A 29 -10.10 -10.70 -6.67
C ALA A 29 -8.65 -10.83 -6.20
N PHE A 30 -7.74 -10.99 -7.15
CA PHE A 30 -6.29 -11.00 -6.92
C PHE A 30 -5.60 -10.25 -8.07
N ILE A 31 -4.46 -9.62 -7.79
CA ILE A 31 -3.67 -8.87 -8.77
C ILE A 31 -2.31 -9.54 -8.94
N ASN A 32 -2.00 -9.93 -10.17
CA ASN A 32 -0.62 -10.27 -10.52
C ASN A 32 0.21 -8.98 -10.56
N HIS A 33 1.07 -8.78 -9.57
CA HIS A 33 1.87 -7.56 -9.46
C HIS A 33 2.93 -7.42 -10.55
N HIS A 34 3.40 -8.52 -11.15
CA HIS A 34 4.32 -8.47 -12.29
C HIS A 34 3.65 -7.86 -13.52
N VAL A 35 2.38 -8.18 -13.74
CA VAL A 35 1.57 -7.62 -14.84
C VAL A 35 1.12 -6.19 -14.52
N CYS A 36 0.88 -5.85 -13.25
CA CYS A 36 0.38 -4.54 -12.84
C CYS A 36 1.33 -3.39 -13.26
N GLU A 37 0.78 -2.34 -13.88
CA GLU A 37 1.52 -1.12 -14.25
C GLU A 37 1.46 -0.01 -13.18
N GLY A 38 0.69 -0.20 -12.12
CA GLY A 38 0.52 0.82 -11.08
C GLY A 38 -0.23 2.07 -11.54
N CYS A 39 -1.04 1.97 -12.61
CA CYS A 39 -1.72 3.12 -13.23
C CYS A 39 -2.86 3.71 -12.39
N GLY A 40 -3.38 2.98 -11.39
CA GLY A 40 -4.46 3.46 -10.51
C GLY A 40 -5.87 3.32 -11.08
N ASP A 41 -6.07 2.94 -12.34
CA ASP A 41 -7.40 2.84 -12.95
C ASP A 41 -8.37 1.93 -12.17
N CYS A 42 -7.87 0.84 -11.57
CA CYS A 42 -8.67 -0.02 -10.70
C CYS A 42 -9.20 0.70 -9.45
N SER A 43 -8.43 1.64 -8.89
CA SER A 43 -8.85 2.47 -7.76
C SER A 43 -9.91 3.47 -8.20
N VAL A 44 -9.73 4.11 -9.35
CA VAL A 44 -10.72 5.04 -9.94
C VAL A 44 -12.05 4.34 -10.22
N GLN A 45 -12.02 3.10 -10.77
CA GLN A 45 -13.23 2.34 -11.07
C GLN A 45 -13.97 1.85 -9.83
N SER A 46 -13.30 1.67 -8.70
CA SER A 46 -13.88 1.06 -7.50
C SER A 46 -14.04 1.99 -6.32
N ASN A 47 -13.29 3.08 -6.24
CA ASN A 47 -13.14 3.90 -5.04
C ASN A 47 -12.86 3.05 -3.78
N CYS A 48 -12.06 1.98 -3.94
CA CYS A 48 -11.89 0.94 -2.93
C CYS A 48 -10.54 1.04 -2.23
N LEU A 49 -10.57 1.28 -0.91
CA LEU A 49 -9.37 1.32 -0.06
C LEU A 49 -8.71 -0.06 0.15
N SER A 50 -9.32 -1.16 -0.32
CA SER A 50 -8.69 -2.48 -0.29
C SER A 50 -7.77 -2.74 -1.49
N VAL A 51 -7.71 -1.82 -2.46
CA VAL A 51 -6.69 -1.80 -3.52
C VAL A 51 -5.51 -1.02 -2.98
N VAL A 52 -4.56 -1.73 -2.36
CA VAL A 52 -3.44 -1.11 -1.63
C VAL A 52 -2.15 -1.09 -2.45
N PRO A 53 -1.18 -0.22 -2.12
CA PRO A 53 0.12 -0.23 -2.77
C PRO A 53 0.91 -1.50 -2.43
N ARG A 54 1.77 -1.89 -3.37
CA ARG A 54 2.80 -2.90 -3.17
C ARG A 54 4.12 -2.37 -3.74
N LYS A 55 5.10 -2.15 -2.89
CA LYS A 55 6.47 -1.79 -3.31
C LYS A 55 7.10 -3.01 -3.97
N THR A 56 7.76 -2.84 -5.09
CA THR A 56 8.51 -3.89 -5.81
C THR A 56 9.79 -3.31 -6.39
N GLU A 57 10.74 -4.17 -6.79
CA GLU A 57 11.97 -3.75 -7.46
C GLU A 57 11.71 -2.96 -8.77
N LEU A 58 10.54 -3.14 -9.38
CA LEU A 58 10.09 -2.45 -10.59
C LEU A 58 9.08 -1.32 -10.29
N GLY A 59 9.18 -0.73 -9.11
CA GLY A 59 8.35 0.38 -8.66
C GLY A 59 7.05 -0.05 -7.97
N ARG A 60 6.20 0.92 -7.68
CA ARG A 60 4.95 0.72 -6.93
C ARG A 60 3.87 0.05 -7.80
N LYS A 61 3.35 -1.05 -7.33
CA LYS A 61 2.26 -1.83 -7.93
C LYS A 61 1.02 -1.78 -7.04
N ARG A 62 0.01 -2.60 -7.35
CA ARG A 62 -1.21 -2.77 -6.55
C ARG A 62 -1.35 -4.21 -6.09
N LYS A 63 -1.92 -4.39 -4.90
CA LYS A 63 -2.42 -5.68 -4.39
C LYS A 63 -3.83 -5.50 -3.81
N ILE A 64 -4.56 -6.59 -3.63
CA ILE A 64 -5.83 -6.58 -2.91
C ILE A 64 -5.56 -7.00 -1.46
N ASP A 65 -5.86 -6.12 -0.52
CA ASP A 65 -5.97 -6.51 0.88
C ASP A 65 -7.20 -7.39 1.05
N GLN A 66 -6.98 -8.68 1.22
CA GLN A 66 -8.02 -9.69 1.29
C GLN A 66 -8.85 -9.57 2.58
N SER A 67 -8.27 -9.01 3.64
CA SER A 67 -8.93 -8.85 4.95
C SER A 67 -9.98 -7.74 4.92
N SER A 68 -9.71 -6.65 4.19
CA SER A 68 -10.58 -5.49 4.07
C SER A 68 -11.47 -5.49 2.81
N CYS A 69 -11.29 -6.46 1.89
CA CYS A 69 -12.02 -6.53 0.63
C CYS A 69 -13.53 -6.75 0.82
N ASN A 70 -14.34 -5.90 0.19
CA ASN A 70 -15.81 -5.98 0.24
C ASN A 70 -16.41 -7.00 -0.75
N LYS A 71 -15.61 -7.61 -1.63
CA LYS A 71 -16.07 -8.57 -2.67
C LYS A 71 -17.19 -8.01 -3.56
N ASP A 72 -17.08 -6.76 -3.97
CA ASP A 72 -17.99 -6.14 -4.96
C ASP A 72 -17.45 -6.24 -6.39
N PHE A 73 -16.13 -6.48 -6.52
CA PHE A 73 -15.42 -6.70 -7.78
C PHE A 73 -15.37 -5.51 -8.74
N SER A 74 -15.82 -4.33 -8.35
CA SER A 74 -15.74 -3.13 -9.21
C SER A 74 -14.30 -2.80 -9.63
N CYS A 75 -13.30 -3.12 -8.80
CA CYS A 75 -11.89 -2.97 -9.14
C CYS A 75 -11.46 -3.81 -10.36
N VAL A 76 -12.14 -4.92 -10.65
CA VAL A 76 -11.88 -5.76 -11.83
C VAL A 76 -12.24 -5.03 -13.13
N ASN A 77 -13.07 -3.98 -13.08
CA ASN A 77 -13.42 -3.15 -14.23
C ASN A 77 -12.25 -2.24 -14.68
N GLY A 78 -11.22 -2.06 -13.86
CA GLY A 78 -9.98 -1.40 -14.29
C GLY A 78 -9.43 -2.05 -15.56
N PHE A 79 -9.03 -1.22 -16.54
CA PHE A 79 -8.60 -1.71 -17.85
C PHE A 79 -7.16 -2.21 -17.83
N CYS A 80 -6.95 -3.38 -17.23
CA CYS A 80 -5.66 -4.05 -17.28
C CYS A 80 -5.82 -5.58 -17.20
N PRO A 81 -4.86 -6.36 -17.71
CA PRO A 81 -4.89 -7.83 -17.66
C PRO A 81 -4.39 -8.40 -16.31
N SER A 82 -3.96 -7.57 -15.35
CA SER A 82 -3.36 -8.04 -14.09
C SER A 82 -4.36 -8.69 -13.13
N PHE A 83 -5.66 -8.44 -13.30
CA PHE A 83 -6.69 -9.00 -12.44
C PHE A 83 -7.02 -10.45 -12.80
N VAL A 84 -7.06 -11.26 -11.76
CA VAL A 84 -7.65 -12.59 -11.79
C VAL A 84 -8.72 -12.71 -10.72
N THR A 85 -9.64 -13.66 -10.87
CA THR A 85 -10.56 -14.07 -9.82
C THR A 85 -10.30 -15.51 -9.43
N ILE A 86 -10.23 -15.74 -8.12
CA ILE A 86 -10.06 -17.05 -7.50
C ILE A 86 -11.44 -17.51 -7.05
N GLU A 87 -11.91 -18.62 -7.58
CA GLU A 87 -13.24 -19.18 -7.28
C GLU A 87 -13.12 -20.54 -6.63
N GLY A 88 -13.88 -20.78 -5.54
CA GLY A 88 -13.96 -22.03 -4.80
C GLY A 88 -13.05 -22.09 -3.58
N GLY A 89 -11.85 -21.52 -3.60
CA GLY A 89 -10.90 -21.60 -2.48
C GLY A 89 -11.22 -20.67 -1.30
N GLN A 90 -10.53 -20.91 -0.21
CA GLN A 90 -10.55 -20.08 1.00
C GLN A 90 -9.19 -19.39 1.15
N LEU A 91 -9.14 -18.28 1.90
CA LEU A 91 -7.87 -17.73 2.32
C LEU A 91 -7.14 -18.78 3.15
N ARG A 92 -5.89 -19.02 2.81
CA ARG A 92 -5.05 -19.91 3.60
C ARG A 92 -4.98 -19.36 5.02
N LYS A 93 -5.39 -20.16 5.97
CA LYS A 93 -5.11 -19.90 7.38
C LYS A 93 -3.61 -20.14 7.55
N SER A 94 -2.90 -19.27 8.27
CA SER A 94 -1.52 -19.55 8.64
C SER A 94 -1.49 -20.97 9.19
N ARG A 95 -0.68 -21.86 8.57
CA ARG A 95 -0.59 -23.25 9.02
C ARG A 95 -0.16 -23.22 10.46
N GLY A 96 -1.03 -23.69 11.30
CA GLY A 96 -0.85 -23.68 12.71
C GLY A 96 0.46 -24.32 13.18
N VAL A 97 1.46 -23.49 13.36
CA VAL A 97 2.09 -23.50 14.68
C VAL A 97 0.91 -23.21 15.59
N ASP A 98 0.70 -24.02 16.61
CA ASP A 98 -0.25 -23.68 17.67
C ASP A 98 0.26 -22.39 18.31
N THR A 99 0.00 -21.27 17.61
CA THR A 99 0.47 -19.94 17.99
C THR A 99 -0.04 -19.60 19.38
N GLY A 100 -1.20 -20.14 19.76
CA GLY A 100 -1.78 -19.95 21.09
C GLY A 100 -0.96 -20.62 22.19
N SER A 101 -0.47 -21.86 22.03
CA SER A 101 0.35 -22.53 23.03
C SER A 101 1.76 -21.95 23.12
N VAL A 102 2.32 -21.53 21.98
CA VAL A 102 3.61 -20.79 21.94
C VAL A 102 3.47 -19.46 22.66
N LEU A 103 2.44 -18.68 22.34
CA LEU A 103 2.15 -17.40 22.97
C LEU A 103 1.97 -17.57 24.49
N THR A 104 1.17 -18.53 24.92
CA THR A 104 0.91 -18.78 26.36
C THR A 104 2.21 -19.04 27.13
N ARG A 105 3.11 -19.86 26.58
CA ARG A 105 4.43 -20.12 27.20
C ARG A 105 5.28 -18.87 27.25
N LYS A 106 5.37 -18.13 26.16
CA LYS A 106 6.16 -16.89 26.10
C LYS A 106 5.62 -15.82 27.04
N LEU A 107 4.30 -15.69 27.18
CA LEU A 107 3.65 -14.73 28.07
C LEU A 107 3.93 -15.03 29.55
N ALA A 108 4.13 -16.29 29.93
CA ALA A 108 4.45 -16.66 31.32
C ALA A 108 5.80 -16.09 31.78
N ASP A 109 6.73 -15.85 30.87
CA ASP A 109 8.08 -15.35 31.15
C ASP A 109 8.18 -13.81 31.05
N ILE A 110 7.11 -13.13 30.62
CA ILE A 110 7.11 -11.67 30.45
C ILE A 110 6.87 -10.97 31.79
N PRO A 111 7.73 -10.01 32.18
CA PRO A 111 7.51 -9.23 33.40
C PRO A 111 6.25 -8.36 33.30
N ALA A 112 5.57 -8.18 34.44
CA ALA A 112 4.48 -7.22 34.51
C ALA A 112 5.01 -5.80 34.21
N PRO A 113 4.27 -4.96 33.48
CA PRO A 113 4.69 -3.60 33.21
C PRO A 113 4.59 -2.73 34.47
N LYS A 114 5.41 -1.69 34.52
CA LYS A 114 5.22 -0.62 35.49
C LYS A 114 4.07 0.27 35.04
N LEU A 115 2.92 0.18 35.69
CA LEU A 115 1.76 0.98 35.34
C LEU A 115 1.91 2.42 35.83
N PRO A 116 1.36 3.43 35.12
CA PRO A 116 1.34 4.81 35.57
C PRO A 116 0.49 4.97 36.85
N GLU A 117 0.95 5.80 37.74
CA GLU A 117 0.13 6.22 38.90
C GLU A 117 -0.87 7.29 38.46
N MET A 118 -2.12 7.15 38.86
CA MET A 118 -3.17 8.11 38.56
C MET A 118 -3.51 8.94 39.80
N THR A 119 -2.84 10.08 39.96
CA THR A 119 -3.09 11.04 41.04
C THR A 119 -4.13 12.11 40.66
N GLY A 120 -4.34 12.32 39.37
CA GLY A 120 -5.32 13.24 38.79
C GLY A 120 -5.99 12.63 37.54
N SER A 121 -6.43 13.45 36.61
CA SER A 121 -6.89 12.95 35.31
C SER A 121 -5.72 12.35 34.51
N TYR A 122 -5.97 11.23 33.85
CA TYR A 122 -5.07 10.61 32.91
C TYR A 122 -5.71 10.64 31.50
N ASP A 123 -5.04 11.26 30.58
CA ASP A 123 -5.57 11.63 29.28
C ASP A 123 -4.92 10.81 28.17
N LEU A 124 -5.69 9.92 27.54
CA LEU A 124 -5.23 9.03 26.49
C LEU A 124 -5.96 9.32 25.17
N LEU A 125 -5.21 9.54 24.11
CA LEU A 125 -5.75 9.62 22.75
C LEU A 125 -5.57 8.29 22.02
N VAL A 126 -6.66 7.74 21.46
CA VAL A 126 -6.61 6.63 20.49
C VAL A 126 -6.95 7.19 19.12
N GLY A 127 -6.02 7.12 18.17
CA GLY A 127 -6.20 7.67 16.83
C GLY A 127 -6.04 6.61 15.75
N GLY A 128 -6.89 6.66 14.71
CA GLY A 128 -6.77 5.77 13.56
C GLY A 128 -7.87 5.91 12.53
N VAL A 129 -7.78 5.10 11.48
CA VAL A 129 -8.73 5.12 10.36
C VAL A 129 -10.06 4.46 10.74
N GLY A 130 -11.16 5.09 10.39
CA GLY A 130 -12.51 4.60 10.66
C GLY A 130 -12.80 3.22 10.04
N GLY A 131 -13.54 2.41 10.79
CA GLY A 131 -13.92 1.06 10.39
C GLY A 131 -12.90 -0.04 10.71
N THR A 132 -11.74 0.30 11.34
CA THR A 132 -10.71 -0.66 11.76
C THR A 132 -10.85 -1.09 13.23
N GLY A 133 -11.72 -0.46 14.01
CA GLY A 133 -11.95 -0.81 15.43
C GLY A 133 -11.34 0.16 16.42
N VAL A 134 -10.93 1.37 16.04
CA VAL A 134 -10.37 2.41 16.91
C VAL A 134 -11.31 2.73 18.09
N VAL A 135 -12.59 2.98 17.78
CA VAL A 135 -13.63 3.23 18.81
C VAL A 135 -13.74 2.08 19.82
N THR A 136 -13.59 0.83 19.34
CA THR A 136 -13.63 -0.33 20.23
C THR A 136 -12.50 -0.31 21.25
N VAL A 137 -11.30 0.13 20.86
CA VAL A 137 -10.17 0.26 21.79
C VAL A 137 -10.49 1.27 22.89
N GLY A 138 -11.01 2.45 22.53
CA GLY A 138 -11.45 3.46 23.49
C GLY A 138 -12.52 2.94 24.47
N GLN A 139 -13.49 2.19 23.95
CA GLN A 139 -14.55 1.55 24.74
C GLN A 139 -14.00 0.47 25.70
N LEU A 140 -13.06 -0.36 25.25
CA LEU A 140 -12.43 -1.38 26.09
C LEU A 140 -11.67 -0.75 27.26
N ILE A 141 -10.93 0.32 27.01
CA ILE A 141 -10.19 1.06 28.04
C ILE A 141 -11.15 1.69 29.06
N THR A 142 -12.20 2.35 28.56
CA THR A 142 -13.21 3.00 29.42
C THR A 142 -13.96 1.97 30.26
N MET A 143 -14.32 0.82 29.68
CA MET A 143 -14.97 -0.27 30.42
C MET A 143 -14.04 -0.85 31.47
N ALA A 144 -12.76 -1.05 31.17
CA ALA A 144 -11.79 -1.55 32.14
C ALA A 144 -11.62 -0.58 33.32
N ALA A 145 -11.56 0.73 33.06
CA ALA A 145 -11.51 1.74 34.10
C ALA A 145 -12.78 1.71 34.98
N HIS A 146 -13.96 1.55 34.37
CA HIS A 146 -15.22 1.40 35.12
C HIS A 146 -15.21 0.15 36.00
N LEU A 147 -14.71 -0.98 35.52
CA LEU A 147 -14.59 -2.22 36.32
C LEU A 147 -13.68 -2.06 37.54
N GLU A 148 -12.72 -1.15 37.48
CA GLU A 148 -11.87 -0.77 38.64
C GLU A 148 -12.47 0.36 39.49
N SER A 149 -13.75 0.69 39.33
CA SER A 149 -14.44 1.77 40.02
C SER A 149 -13.79 3.16 39.83
N ARG A 150 -13.07 3.35 38.73
CA ARG A 150 -12.46 4.64 38.36
C ARG A 150 -13.44 5.48 37.57
N GLY A 151 -13.24 6.79 37.58
CA GLY A 151 -13.90 7.69 36.65
C GLY A 151 -13.37 7.47 35.23
N ALA A 152 -14.26 7.34 34.23
CA ALA A 152 -13.84 7.22 32.86
C ALA A 152 -14.85 7.87 31.91
N SER A 153 -14.37 8.54 30.89
CA SER A 153 -15.18 9.05 29.78
C SER A 153 -14.47 8.82 28.45
N VAL A 154 -15.26 8.65 27.40
CA VAL A 154 -14.76 8.59 26.02
C VAL A 154 -15.55 9.54 25.14
N LEU A 155 -14.84 10.33 24.33
CA LEU A 155 -15.42 11.20 23.33
C LEU A 155 -14.84 10.86 21.96
N ASP A 156 -15.68 10.29 21.09
CA ASP A 156 -15.28 9.89 19.76
C ASP A 156 -15.54 11.00 18.75
N PHE A 157 -14.48 11.49 18.11
CA PHE A 157 -14.57 12.32 16.92
C PHE A 157 -14.45 11.43 15.69
N MET A 158 -15.53 11.28 14.97
CA MET A 158 -15.56 10.52 13.73
C MET A 158 -16.24 11.32 12.62
N GLY A 159 -15.69 11.24 11.40
CA GLY A 159 -16.38 11.73 10.21
C GLY A 159 -17.52 10.80 9.80
N PHE A 160 -18.38 11.26 8.91
CA PHE A 160 -19.48 10.45 8.36
C PHE A 160 -18.99 9.31 7.44
N ALA A 161 -17.72 9.34 7.01
CA ALA A 161 -17.14 8.27 6.21
C ALA A 161 -16.94 7.00 7.04
N GLN A 162 -17.70 5.94 6.74
CA GLN A 162 -17.62 4.66 7.44
C GLN A 162 -16.36 3.85 7.12
N LYS A 163 -15.57 4.25 6.13
CA LYS A 163 -14.30 3.63 5.77
C LYS A 163 -13.33 4.72 5.30
N GLY A 164 -12.14 4.74 5.91
CA GLY A 164 -11.09 5.69 5.52
C GLY A 164 -11.21 7.09 6.14
N GLY A 165 -12.22 7.36 6.98
CA GLY A 165 -12.34 8.62 7.71
C GLY A 165 -11.46 8.66 8.96
N THR A 166 -11.11 9.87 9.41
CA THR A 166 -10.36 10.09 10.66
C THR A 166 -11.24 9.76 11.87
N VAL A 167 -10.71 8.95 12.80
CA VAL A 167 -11.30 8.69 14.11
C VAL A 167 -10.31 9.03 15.20
N LEU A 168 -10.73 9.86 16.14
CA LEU A 168 -9.98 10.22 17.36
C LEU A 168 -10.88 9.93 18.56
N SER A 169 -10.50 8.99 19.41
CA SER A 169 -11.17 8.69 20.67
C SER A 169 -10.37 9.33 21.79
N TYR A 170 -10.94 10.35 22.43
CA TYR A 170 -10.40 11.00 23.61
C TYR A 170 -10.88 10.24 24.83
N VAL A 171 -9.98 9.49 25.47
CA VAL A 171 -10.28 8.73 26.68
C VAL A 171 -9.69 9.48 27.87
N ARG A 172 -10.54 9.86 28.80
CA ARG A 172 -10.11 10.46 30.06
C ARG A 172 -10.45 9.54 31.23
N MET A 173 -9.48 9.32 32.08
CA MET A 173 -9.64 8.51 33.29
C MET A 173 -9.29 9.36 34.52
N ALA A 174 -9.90 9.04 35.68
CA ALA A 174 -9.62 9.69 36.92
C ALA A 174 -9.72 8.68 38.09
N PRO A 175 -9.10 8.93 39.23
CA PRO A 175 -9.18 8.03 40.40
C PRO A 175 -10.61 7.71 40.83
N SER A 176 -11.56 8.62 40.60
CA SER A 176 -12.98 8.45 40.89
C SER A 176 -13.85 9.27 39.93
N PRO A 177 -15.15 8.93 39.74
CA PRO A 177 -16.03 9.62 38.79
C PRO A 177 -16.21 11.12 39.06
N ASP A 178 -16.18 11.55 40.31
CA ASP A 178 -16.31 12.94 40.73
C ASP A 178 -15.11 13.82 40.35
N LYS A 179 -13.99 13.19 39.95
CA LYS A 179 -12.79 13.88 39.44
C LYS A 179 -12.81 14.14 37.93
N LEU A 180 -13.84 13.70 37.24
CA LEU A 180 -14.00 13.96 35.78
C LEU A 180 -14.84 15.21 35.56
N HIS A 181 -14.19 16.28 35.06
CA HIS A 181 -14.86 17.57 34.88
C HIS A 181 -15.02 17.95 33.38
N GLN A 182 -14.38 17.25 32.50
CA GLN A 182 -14.48 17.47 31.04
C GLN A 182 -14.21 16.18 30.25
N VAL A 183 -14.69 16.10 29.02
CA VAL A 183 -14.58 14.89 28.19
C VAL A 183 -13.50 15.03 27.09
N ARG A 184 -13.15 16.26 26.70
CA ARG A 184 -12.15 16.51 25.66
C ARG A 184 -10.78 16.74 26.29
N ILE A 185 -9.74 16.14 25.70
CA ILE A 185 -8.35 16.42 26.04
C ILE A 185 -8.00 17.80 25.49
N SER A 186 -7.48 18.68 26.31
CA SER A 186 -7.03 20.01 25.91
C SER A 186 -5.66 19.96 25.22
N ASN A 187 -5.27 21.05 24.55
CA ASN A 187 -3.98 21.13 23.89
C ASN A 187 -2.83 20.93 24.88
N GLY A 188 -1.86 20.06 24.52
CA GLY A 188 -0.71 19.75 25.35
C GLY A 188 -1.02 18.99 26.63
N GLN A 189 -2.13 18.26 26.72
CA GLN A 189 -2.57 17.58 27.93
C GLN A 189 -2.55 16.05 27.86
N ALA A 190 -2.30 15.46 26.68
CA ALA A 190 -2.28 14.00 26.56
C ALA A 190 -1.08 13.40 27.31
N ASP A 191 -1.35 12.40 28.18
CA ASP A 191 -0.34 11.60 28.84
C ASP A 191 0.17 10.49 27.90
N ALA A 192 -0.75 9.87 27.12
CA ALA A 192 -0.41 8.81 26.21
C ALA A 192 -1.21 8.89 24.88
N VAL A 193 -0.64 8.28 23.83
CA VAL A 193 -1.29 8.11 22.52
C VAL A 193 -1.12 6.69 22.04
N ILE A 194 -2.23 6.06 21.63
CA ILE A 194 -2.22 4.82 20.84
C ILE A 194 -2.54 5.21 19.39
N ALA A 195 -1.51 5.29 18.57
CA ALA A 195 -1.64 5.60 17.16
C ALA A 195 -1.87 4.31 16.37
N CYS A 196 -3.13 3.94 16.17
CA CYS A 196 -3.52 2.78 15.35
C CYS A 196 -3.24 3.00 13.84
N ASP A 197 -3.00 4.25 13.43
CA ASP A 197 -2.66 4.67 12.07
C ASP A 197 -1.83 5.96 12.10
N LEU A 198 -0.81 6.03 11.25
CA LEU A 198 0.12 7.16 11.20
C LEU A 198 -0.50 8.43 10.64
N VAL A 199 -1.42 8.30 9.65
CA VAL A 199 -2.02 9.46 8.97
C VAL A 199 -2.88 10.24 9.94
N VAL A 200 -3.70 9.52 10.71
CA VAL A 200 -4.59 10.13 11.71
C VAL A 200 -3.80 10.68 12.90
N ALA A 201 -2.84 9.91 13.42
CA ALA A 201 -2.03 10.31 14.58
C ALA A 201 -1.15 11.54 14.28
N SER A 202 -0.71 11.73 13.04
CA SER A 202 0.05 12.90 12.61
C SER A 202 -0.82 14.07 12.13
N SER A 203 -2.16 13.98 12.27
CA SER A 203 -3.06 15.10 11.97
C SER A 203 -2.88 16.25 12.96
N GLN A 204 -3.14 17.48 12.52
CA GLN A 204 -3.02 18.66 13.37
C GLN A 204 -3.83 18.55 14.67
N LYS A 205 -5.01 17.92 14.64
CA LYS A 205 -5.84 17.70 15.83
C LYS A 205 -5.19 16.73 16.82
N ALA A 206 -4.55 15.67 16.33
CA ALA A 206 -3.85 14.72 17.21
C ALA A 206 -2.56 15.35 17.75
N LEU A 207 -1.80 16.05 16.92
CA LEU A 207 -0.58 16.75 17.33
C LEU A 207 -0.84 17.83 18.37
N SER A 208 -1.98 18.53 18.31
CA SER A 208 -2.28 19.63 19.23
C SER A 208 -2.39 19.21 20.70
N VAL A 209 -2.71 17.94 20.99
CA VAL A 209 -2.83 17.44 22.38
C VAL A 209 -1.52 16.92 22.93
N LEU A 210 -0.47 16.77 22.11
CA LEU A 210 0.83 16.27 22.52
C LEU A 210 1.59 17.31 23.36
N ARG A 211 2.33 16.82 24.36
CA ARG A 211 3.24 17.62 25.18
C ARG A 211 4.66 17.06 25.04
N PRO A 212 5.64 17.87 24.57
CA PRO A 212 7.03 17.45 24.43
C PRO A 212 7.61 16.90 25.73
N ASN A 213 8.39 15.84 25.64
CA ASN A 213 9.05 15.15 26.77
C ASN A 213 8.10 14.69 27.89
N HIS A 214 6.83 14.51 27.57
CA HIS A 214 5.83 14.00 28.52
C HIS A 214 4.90 12.97 27.88
N THR A 215 4.20 13.33 26.79
CA THR A 215 3.30 12.41 26.11
C THR A 215 4.06 11.21 25.57
N ARG A 216 3.64 9.99 25.92
CA ARG A 216 4.20 8.76 25.36
C ARG A 216 3.34 8.26 24.22
N ILE A 217 3.98 7.86 23.11
CA ILE A 217 3.30 7.37 21.91
C ILE A 217 3.71 5.93 21.61
N VAL A 218 2.73 5.08 21.31
CA VAL A 218 2.93 3.82 20.59
C VAL A 218 2.25 3.92 19.24
N ALA A 219 2.99 3.67 18.16
CA ALA A 219 2.53 3.85 16.80
C ALA A 219 2.54 2.55 16.01
N ASN A 220 1.46 2.29 15.27
CA ASN A 220 1.42 1.25 14.25
C ASN A 220 2.06 1.79 12.96
N GLU A 221 3.11 1.13 12.49
CA GLU A 221 3.87 1.53 11.30
C GLU A 221 3.10 1.34 9.98
N ALA A 222 2.00 0.60 10.02
CA ALA A 222 1.27 0.23 8.81
C ALA A 222 0.73 1.45 8.06
N GLU A 223 1.04 1.52 6.77
CA GLU A 223 0.49 2.52 5.86
C GLU A 223 -0.94 2.09 5.45
N LEU A 224 -1.95 2.76 5.97
CA LEU A 224 -3.32 2.55 5.54
C LEU A 224 -3.68 3.55 4.42
N PRO A 225 -4.17 3.07 3.25
CA PRO A 225 -4.56 3.96 2.17
C PRO A 225 -5.74 4.84 2.58
N THR A 226 -5.60 6.14 2.32
CA THR A 226 -6.64 7.15 2.50
C THR A 226 -7.36 7.45 1.17
N ALA A 227 -8.35 8.35 1.19
CA ALA A 227 -9.03 8.81 -0.01
C ALA A 227 -8.05 9.41 -1.03
N ASP A 228 -7.01 10.11 -0.58
CA ASP A 228 -5.99 10.69 -1.47
C ASP A 228 -5.29 9.64 -2.30
N TYR A 229 -5.04 8.45 -1.73
CA TYR A 229 -4.44 7.35 -2.46
C TYR A 229 -5.33 6.78 -3.58
N VAL A 230 -6.65 6.91 -3.44
CA VAL A 230 -7.60 6.54 -4.50
C VAL A 230 -7.58 7.56 -5.62
N LEU A 231 -7.51 8.84 -5.27
CA LEU A 231 -7.51 9.97 -6.20
C LEU A 231 -6.15 10.15 -6.90
N PHE A 232 -5.07 10.05 -6.12
CA PHE A 232 -3.69 10.26 -6.58
C PHE A 232 -2.92 8.94 -6.54
N ARG A 233 -2.74 8.33 -7.71
CA ARG A 233 -2.14 6.98 -7.85
C ARG A 233 -0.74 6.84 -7.22
N ASP A 234 0.02 7.93 -7.15
CA ASP A 234 1.37 8.00 -6.63
C ASP A 234 1.45 8.72 -5.27
N ALA A 235 0.29 8.96 -4.63
CA ALA A 235 0.28 9.55 -3.30
C ALA A 235 1.25 8.80 -2.37
N ASP A 236 2.21 9.53 -1.84
CA ASP A 236 3.12 9.03 -0.82
C ASP A 236 2.45 9.22 0.54
N MET A 237 2.27 8.13 1.29
CA MET A 237 1.70 8.20 2.64
C MET A 237 2.67 8.86 3.62
N LYS A 238 3.93 9.09 3.16
CA LYS A 238 4.98 9.79 3.92
C LYS A 238 5.21 9.16 5.31
N ALA A 239 5.18 7.81 5.39
CA ALA A 239 5.27 7.10 6.67
C ALA A 239 6.50 7.53 7.46
N ASP A 240 7.70 7.58 6.84
CA ASP A 240 8.93 8.00 7.50
C ASP A 240 8.85 9.46 8.02
N LYS A 241 8.27 10.36 7.22
CA LYS A 241 8.06 11.77 7.64
C LYS A 241 7.07 11.86 8.81
N ARG A 242 5.99 11.06 8.78
CA ARG A 242 4.99 11.02 9.86
C ARG A 242 5.54 10.43 11.14
N LEU A 243 6.31 9.35 11.04
CA LEU A 243 7.05 8.79 12.18
C LEU A 243 8.02 9.83 12.76
N GLY A 244 8.82 10.47 11.91
CA GLY A 244 9.72 11.54 12.32
C GLY A 244 8.99 12.71 12.98
N LEU A 245 7.82 13.12 12.44
CA LEU A 245 6.99 14.18 13.02
C LEU A 245 6.52 13.83 14.43
N LEU A 246 6.03 12.60 14.63
CA LEU A 246 5.56 12.13 15.93
C LEU A 246 6.73 12.00 16.94
N LYS A 247 7.87 11.45 16.51
CA LYS A 247 9.08 11.35 17.33
C LYS A 247 9.57 12.73 17.78
N ASN A 248 9.65 13.67 16.83
CA ASN A 248 10.09 15.04 17.14
C ASN A 248 9.11 15.77 18.08
N ALA A 249 7.79 15.47 17.98
CA ALA A 249 6.79 16.12 18.82
C ALA A 249 6.88 15.72 20.30
N VAL A 250 7.33 14.49 20.61
CA VAL A 250 7.36 13.99 21.99
C VAL A 250 8.76 13.67 22.52
N GLY A 251 9.75 13.51 21.63
CA GLY A 251 11.10 13.04 21.93
C GLY A 251 11.26 11.53 21.70
N GLU A 252 12.47 11.09 21.33
CA GLU A 252 12.72 9.69 20.96
C GLU A 252 12.43 8.70 22.08
N ASP A 253 12.76 9.04 23.33
CA ASP A 253 12.55 8.18 24.51
C ASP A 253 11.06 8.00 24.87
N HIS A 254 10.18 8.79 24.25
CA HIS A 254 8.73 8.76 24.47
C HIS A 254 7.97 8.13 23.29
N PHE A 255 8.69 7.51 22.36
CA PHE A 255 8.09 6.96 21.14
C PHE A 255 8.48 5.50 20.93
N ASP A 256 7.49 4.63 20.83
CA ASP A 256 7.63 3.23 20.45
C ASP A 256 6.80 2.94 19.19
N GLN A 257 7.21 1.98 18.37
CA GLN A 257 6.52 1.61 17.13
C GLN A 257 6.45 0.10 16.94
N LEU A 258 5.44 -0.36 16.16
CA LEU A 258 5.19 -1.76 15.85
C LEU A 258 4.44 -1.89 14.52
N ASP A 259 4.83 -2.82 13.65
CA ASP A 259 3.98 -3.24 12.51
C ASP A 259 2.90 -4.23 12.98
N ALA A 260 1.89 -3.71 13.67
CA ALA A 260 0.80 -4.52 14.19
C ALA A 260 -0.06 -5.13 13.07
N ASN A 261 -0.15 -4.50 11.89
CA ASN A 261 -0.90 -5.04 10.76
C ASN A 261 -0.21 -6.25 10.15
N GLY A 262 1.10 -6.19 9.92
CA GLY A 262 1.88 -7.32 9.41
C GLY A 262 1.84 -8.52 10.35
N ILE A 263 1.99 -8.28 11.66
CA ILE A 263 1.90 -9.33 12.68
C ILE A 263 0.48 -9.94 12.70
N ALA A 264 -0.57 -9.13 12.74
CA ALA A 264 -1.95 -9.61 12.78
C ALA A 264 -2.33 -10.38 11.50
N GLU A 265 -1.90 -9.91 10.32
CA GLU A 265 -2.15 -10.61 9.05
C GLU A 265 -1.48 -12.00 9.04
N LYS A 266 -0.23 -12.10 9.47
CA LYS A 266 0.56 -13.33 9.40
C LYS A 266 0.21 -14.32 10.50
N LEU A 267 0.14 -13.90 11.76
CA LEU A 267 -0.13 -14.81 12.89
C LEU A 267 -1.61 -15.07 13.12
N MET A 268 -2.47 -14.08 12.83
CA MET A 268 -3.89 -14.18 13.11
C MET A 268 -4.77 -14.24 11.86
N GLY A 269 -4.20 -14.02 10.66
CA GLY A 269 -4.91 -14.08 9.38
C GLY A 269 -5.90 -12.97 9.09
N ASP A 270 -5.97 -11.91 9.93
CA ASP A 270 -6.86 -10.75 9.71
C ASP A 270 -6.31 -9.50 10.43
N THR A 271 -6.12 -8.43 9.69
CA THR A 271 -5.66 -7.14 10.24
C THR A 271 -6.65 -6.48 11.19
N VAL A 272 -7.89 -6.98 11.32
CA VAL A 272 -8.88 -6.48 12.28
C VAL A 272 -8.39 -6.55 13.73
N PHE A 273 -7.44 -7.42 14.02
CA PHE A 273 -6.88 -7.63 15.36
C PHE A 273 -5.74 -6.64 15.70
N SER A 274 -5.23 -5.88 14.73
CA SER A 274 -4.09 -4.98 14.93
C SER A 274 -4.32 -3.93 16.03
N ASN A 275 -5.52 -3.38 16.16
CA ASN A 275 -5.78 -2.33 17.15
C ASN A 275 -5.83 -2.88 18.59
N VAL A 276 -6.32 -4.10 18.79
CA VAL A 276 -6.26 -4.76 20.11
C VAL A 276 -4.82 -5.22 20.41
N MET A 277 -4.06 -5.57 19.40
CA MET A 277 -2.61 -5.83 19.54
C MET A 277 -1.86 -4.56 19.97
N MET A 278 -2.16 -3.40 19.35
CA MET A 278 -1.63 -2.11 19.78
C MET A 278 -2.01 -1.76 21.21
N LEU A 279 -3.23 -2.12 21.66
CA LEU A 279 -3.64 -1.97 23.05
C LEU A 279 -2.76 -2.80 24.00
N GLY A 280 -2.47 -4.07 23.65
CA GLY A 280 -1.58 -4.95 24.42
C GLY A 280 -0.14 -4.44 24.45
N PHE A 281 0.36 -3.93 23.32
CA PHE A 281 1.67 -3.29 23.21
C PHE A 281 1.77 -2.05 24.10
N ALA A 282 0.78 -1.15 24.03
CA ALA A 282 0.69 0.05 24.83
C ALA A 282 0.63 -0.26 26.34
N TRP A 283 -0.16 -1.27 26.71
CA TRP A 283 -0.26 -1.69 28.11
C TRP A 283 1.08 -2.21 28.63
N GLN A 284 1.75 -3.08 27.90
CA GLN A 284 3.04 -3.65 28.29
C GLN A 284 4.15 -2.58 28.36
N LYS A 285 4.08 -1.56 27.51
CA LYS A 285 4.97 -0.39 27.57
C LYS A 285 4.61 0.57 28.74
N GLY A 286 3.58 0.28 29.53
CA GLY A 286 3.19 1.10 30.67
C GLY A 286 2.50 2.42 30.30
N LEU A 287 1.68 2.42 29.23
CA LEU A 287 0.92 3.59 28.81
C LEU A 287 -0.51 3.62 29.37
N LEU A 288 -0.95 2.60 30.09
CA LEU A 288 -2.30 2.55 30.66
C LEU A 288 -2.27 2.31 32.17
N PRO A 289 -2.95 3.14 32.97
CA PRO A 289 -3.04 2.97 34.43
C PRO A 289 -4.13 1.96 34.84
N LEU A 290 -4.23 0.81 34.12
CA LEU A 290 -5.27 -0.21 34.31
C LEU A 290 -4.65 -1.60 34.44
N SER A 291 -5.27 -2.47 35.24
CA SER A 291 -4.81 -3.85 35.38
C SER A 291 -5.12 -4.68 34.11
N GLU A 292 -4.31 -5.72 33.87
CA GLU A 292 -4.57 -6.71 32.82
C GLU A 292 -5.94 -7.39 33.04
N ALA A 293 -6.27 -7.72 34.28
CA ALA A 293 -7.53 -8.39 34.61
C ALA A 293 -8.75 -7.56 34.17
N ALA A 294 -8.72 -6.24 34.39
CA ALA A 294 -9.79 -5.36 33.97
C ALA A 294 -9.91 -5.27 32.44
N LEU A 295 -8.79 -5.18 31.73
CA LEU A 295 -8.77 -5.17 30.26
C LEU A 295 -9.26 -6.50 29.67
N MET A 296 -8.83 -7.65 30.21
CA MET A 296 -9.32 -8.97 29.79
C MET A 296 -10.83 -9.10 30.02
N LYS A 297 -11.32 -8.58 31.16
CA LYS A 297 -12.76 -8.59 31.46
C LYS A 297 -13.55 -7.68 30.52
N ALA A 298 -13.01 -6.52 30.16
CA ALA A 298 -13.62 -5.63 29.18
C ALA A 298 -13.73 -6.31 27.79
N ILE A 299 -12.71 -7.06 27.36
CA ILE A 299 -12.75 -7.84 26.11
C ILE A 299 -13.84 -8.93 26.20
N GLU A 300 -14.00 -9.62 27.34
CA GLU A 300 -15.07 -10.59 27.54
C GLU A 300 -16.45 -9.95 27.41
N LEU A 301 -16.66 -8.82 28.07
CA LEU A 301 -17.94 -8.09 28.06
C LEU A 301 -18.29 -7.53 26.69
N ASN A 302 -17.29 -7.18 25.89
CA ASN A 302 -17.50 -6.77 24.49
C ASN A 302 -18.08 -7.90 23.62
N GLY A 303 -17.87 -9.17 23.97
CA GLY A 303 -18.53 -10.33 23.38
C GLY A 303 -18.15 -10.67 21.93
N VAL A 304 -17.20 -9.94 21.33
CA VAL A 304 -16.81 -10.13 19.92
C VAL A 304 -15.45 -10.81 19.84
N ALA A 305 -15.40 -11.99 19.23
CA ALA A 305 -14.16 -12.76 19.00
C ALA A 305 -13.23 -12.78 20.22
N ILE A 306 -13.78 -13.10 21.42
CA ILE A 306 -13.14 -12.96 22.72
C ILE A 306 -11.74 -13.56 22.74
N ASP A 307 -11.61 -14.85 22.43
CA ASP A 307 -10.32 -15.57 22.50
C ASP A 307 -9.30 -14.96 21.54
N ARG A 308 -9.73 -14.56 20.35
CA ARG A 308 -8.86 -13.95 19.34
C ARG A 308 -8.41 -12.56 19.75
N ASN A 309 -9.25 -11.77 20.39
CA ASN A 309 -8.88 -10.45 20.92
C ASN A 309 -7.93 -10.57 22.12
N LYS A 310 -8.11 -11.57 22.99
CA LYS A 310 -7.15 -11.87 24.05
C LYS A 310 -5.80 -12.32 23.49
N GLU A 311 -5.81 -13.17 22.46
CA GLU A 311 -4.62 -13.59 21.72
C GLU A 311 -3.91 -12.38 21.12
N ALA A 312 -4.63 -11.47 20.45
CA ALA A 312 -4.07 -10.24 19.86
C ALA A 312 -3.42 -9.35 20.91
N PHE A 313 -4.08 -9.15 22.05
CA PHE A 313 -3.51 -8.41 23.16
C PHE A 313 -2.21 -9.05 23.65
N GLY A 314 -2.18 -10.37 23.79
CA GLY A 314 -0.99 -11.15 24.18
C GLY A 314 0.17 -10.97 23.19
N TRP A 315 -0.10 -11.02 21.87
CA TRP A 315 0.91 -10.77 20.85
C TRP A 315 1.50 -9.36 20.95
N GLY A 316 0.67 -8.36 21.23
CA GLY A 316 1.13 -7.00 21.49
C GLY A 316 2.06 -6.92 22.70
N ARG A 317 1.73 -7.61 23.80
CA ARG A 317 2.59 -7.69 24.99
C ARG A 317 3.95 -8.33 24.67
N LEU A 318 3.93 -9.45 23.96
CA LEU A 318 5.17 -10.14 23.57
C LEU A 318 6.04 -9.25 22.71
N ALA A 319 5.47 -8.58 21.70
CA ALA A 319 6.19 -7.68 20.81
C ALA A 319 6.81 -6.48 21.55
N ALA A 320 6.23 -6.04 22.67
CA ALA A 320 6.75 -4.93 23.47
C ALA A 320 8.01 -5.30 24.26
N VAL A 321 8.20 -6.58 24.59
CA VAL A 321 9.32 -7.08 25.42
C VAL A 321 10.35 -7.82 24.58
N ASP A 322 9.89 -8.68 23.69
CA ASP A 322 10.73 -9.52 22.83
C ASP A 322 10.25 -9.45 21.36
N PRO A 323 10.58 -8.36 20.65
CA PRO A 323 10.23 -8.24 19.22
C PRO A 323 10.82 -9.38 18.37
N SER A 324 12.01 -9.90 18.76
CA SER A 324 12.68 -10.96 18.02
C SER A 324 11.91 -12.26 18.04
N ALA A 325 11.31 -12.62 19.18
CA ALA A 325 10.47 -13.81 19.29
C ALA A 325 9.23 -13.77 18.38
N VAL A 326 8.72 -12.56 18.09
CA VAL A 326 7.62 -12.38 17.13
C VAL A 326 8.15 -12.48 15.70
N THR A 327 9.30 -11.85 15.41
CA THR A 327 9.91 -11.88 14.07
C THR A 327 10.32 -13.30 13.66
N ASP A 328 10.93 -14.07 14.56
CA ASP A 328 11.32 -15.46 14.30
C ASP A 328 10.12 -16.33 13.90
N LEU A 329 8.97 -16.15 14.58
CA LEU A 329 7.73 -16.84 14.21
C LEU A 329 7.14 -16.39 12.86
N LEU A 330 7.40 -15.15 12.47
CA LEU A 330 7.02 -14.63 11.15
C LEU A 330 7.90 -15.20 10.05
N ASP A 331 9.19 -15.42 10.29
CA ASP A 331 10.16 -15.96 9.34
C ASP A 331 9.97 -17.48 9.15
N ASP A 332 9.71 -18.23 10.22
CA ASP A 332 9.35 -19.66 10.15
C ASP A 332 8.05 -19.92 9.36
N SER A 333 7.19 -18.94 9.24
CA SER A 333 5.92 -19.07 8.51
C SER A 333 6.04 -19.02 6.97
N ASN A 334 7.26 -19.03 6.40
CA ASN A 334 7.53 -18.95 4.95
C ASN A 334 6.86 -17.76 4.21
N ALA A 335 6.40 -16.77 4.95
CA ALA A 335 5.92 -15.53 4.36
C ALA A 335 7.14 -14.61 4.21
N GLN A 336 7.61 -14.43 2.98
CA GLN A 336 8.64 -13.43 2.70
C GLN A 336 8.25 -12.11 3.37
N VAL A 337 8.95 -11.75 4.42
CA VAL A 337 9.02 -10.37 4.88
C VAL A 337 9.48 -9.61 3.64
N VAL A 338 8.66 -8.69 3.16
CA VAL A 338 9.19 -7.67 2.26
C VAL A 338 10.05 -6.81 3.17
N GLU A 339 11.32 -7.26 3.37
CA GLU A 339 12.34 -6.36 3.86
C GLU A 339 12.19 -5.08 3.06
N VAL A 340 12.03 -3.97 3.73
CA VAL A 340 12.23 -2.66 3.11
C VAL A 340 13.72 -2.61 2.79
N LYS A 341 14.10 -3.23 1.65
CA LYS A 341 15.46 -3.08 1.15
C LYS A 341 15.67 -1.59 0.92
N PRO A 342 16.82 -1.06 1.36
CA PRO A 342 17.18 0.31 1.02
C PRO A 342 17.05 0.49 -0.50
N GLU A 343 16.78 1.71 -0.95
CA GLU A 343 16.72 1.96 -2.39
C GLU A 343 17.95 1.38 -3.08
N PRO A 344 17.77 0.61 -4.17
CA PRO A 344 18.90 -0.03 -4.83
C PRO A 344 19.89 1.04 -5.33
N THR A 345 21.16 0.76 -5.23
CA THR A 345 22.20 1.56 -5.87
C THR A 345 21.91 1.65 -7.37
N LEU A 346 22.47 2.66 -8.04
CA LEU A 346 22.29 2.80 -9.49
C LEU A 346 22.75 1.56 -10.26
N ASP A 347 23.84 0.95 -9.86
CA ASP A 347 24.39 -0.25 -10.51
C ASP A 347 23.51 -1.49 -10.29
N GLU A 348 22.98 -1.69 -9.08
CA GLU A 348 22.00 -2.75 -8.80
C GLU A 348 20.73 -2.57 -9.62
N LEU A 349 20.25 -1.34 -9.72
CA LEU A 349 19.08 -0.98 -10.52
C LEU A 349 19.30 -1.31 -12.00
N ILE A 350 20.44 -0.91 -12.59
CA ILE A 350 20.81 -1.20 -13.98
C ILE A 350 20.92 -2.72 -14.20
N ASN A 351 21.62 -3.42 -13.31
CA ASN A 351 21.85 -4.86 -13.42
C ASN A 351 20.54 -5.66 -13.33
N THR A 352 19.65 -5.30 -12.43
CA THR A 352 18.32 -5.94 -12.30
C THR A 352 17.52 -5.77 -13.57
N ARG A 353 17.47 -4.56 -14.13
CA ARG A 353 16.75 -4.27 -15.37
C ARG A 353 17.35 -4.95 -16.59
N HIS A 354 18.67 -5.00 -16.66
CA HIS A 354 19.35 -5.74 -17.72
C HIS A 354 18.96 -7.24 -17.70
N LYS A 355 19.02 -7.90 -16.54
CA LYS A 355 18.58 -9.29 -16.40
C LYS A 355 17.12 -9.49 -16.83
N HIS A 356 16.22 -8.55 -16.49
CA HIS A 356 14.84 -8.60 -16.94
C HIS A 356 14.70 -8.48 -18.45
N LEU A 357 15.48 -7.61 -19.10
CA LEU A 357 15.46 -7.44 -20.57
C LEU A 357 16.00 -8.66 -21.30
N VAL A 358 16.96 -9.40 -20.74
CA VAL A 358 17.38 -10.71 -21.27
C VAL A 358 16.20 -11.68 -21.29
N ASN A 359 15.42 -11.74 -20.21
CA ASN A 359 14.24 -12.60 -20.11
C ASN A 359 13.09 -12.10 -20.99
N TYR A 360 12.96 -10.79 -21.18
CA TYR A 360 11.93 -10.16 -22.01
C TYR A 360 12.13 -10.48 -23.51
N GLN A 361 13.36 -10.35 -24.01
CA GLN A 361 13.67 -10.56 -25.42
C GLN A 361 14.93 -11.42 -25.61
N ASN A 362 16.12 -10.87 -25.36
CA ASN A 362 17.41 -11.54 -25.49
C ASN A 362 18.56 -10.67 -24.94
N GLN A 363 19.78 -11.23 -24.94
CA GLN A 363 20.99 -10.56 -24.47
C GLN A 363 21.29 -9.27 -25.25
N ARG A 364 21.21 -9.29 -26.59
CA ARG A 364 21.48 -8.12 -27.43
C ARG A 364 20.57 -6.93 -27.08
N TRP A 365 19.29 -7.20 -26.80
CA TRP A 365 18.33 -6.17 -26.39
C TRP A 365 18.68 -5.56 -25.04
N ALA A 366 19.11 -6.39 -24.11
CA ALA A 366 19.56 -5.95 -22.78
C ALA A 366 20.87 -5.14 -22.87
N ASP A 367 21.80 -5.53 -23.73
CA ASP A 367 23.06 -4.80 -23.90
C ASP A 367 22.83 -3.41 -24.50
N GLN A 368 21.90 -3.25 -25.46
CA GLN A 368 21.51 -1.94 -25.98
C GLN A 368 21.01 -0.99 -24.88
N TYR A 369 20.27 -1.51 -23.93
CA TYR A 369 19.85 -0.74 -22.74
C TYR A 369 21.04 -0.28 -21.93
N ARG A 370 21.94 -1.20 -21.58
CA ARG A 370 23.12 -0.92 -20.75
C ARG A 370 24.03 0.11 -21.42
N ASP A 371 24.29 -0.02 -22.71
CA ASP A 371 25.14 0.88 -23.48
C ASP A 371 24.54 2.29 -23.56
N ALA A 372 23.23 2.41 -23.78
CA ALA A 372 22.54 3.69 -23.79
C ALA A 372 22.60 4.39 -22.41
N VAL A 373 22.36 3.66 -21.32
CA VAL A 373 22.48 4.21 -19.95
C VAL A 373 23.90 4.60 -19.62
N ALA A 374 24.90 3.81 -20.03
CA ALA A 374 26.31 4.13 -19.84
C ALA A 374 26.73 5.42 -20.56
N GLY A 375 26.19 5.68 -21.75
CA GLY A 375 26.41 6.93 -22.49
C GLY A 375 25.91 8.16 -21.73
N VAL A 376 24.72 8.08 -21.14
CA VAL A 376 24.16 9.15 -20.29
C VAL A 376 24.98 9.34 -19.03
N ARG A 377 25.35 8.24 -18.36
CA ARG A 377 26.18 8.28 -17.15
C ARG A 377 27.50 9.03 -17.38
N LYS A 378 28.18 8.69 -18.48
CA LYS A 378 29.44 9.36 -18.85
C LYS A 378 29.23 10.88 -19.08
N ALA A 379 28.14 11.25 -19.73
CA ALA A 379 27.83 12.65 -19.98
C ALA A 379 27.52 13.39 -18.66
N GLU A 380 26.75 12.79 -17.75
CA GLU A 380 26.40 13.38 -16.45
C GLU A 380 27.62 13.50 -15.53
N GLU A 381 28.46 12.46 -15.43
CA GLU A 381 29.70 12.48 -14.65
C GLU A 381 30.67 13.59 -15.15
N SER A 382 30.68 13.89 -16.45
CA SER A 382 31.53 14.94 -17.01
C SER A 382 31.14 16.36 -16.54
N LEU A 383 29.93 16.54 -15.99
CA LEU A 383 29.49 17.79 -15.37
C LEU A 383 29.86 17.91 -13.90
N GLY A 384 30.47 16.89 -13.30
CA GLY A 384 30.80 16.83 -11.88
C GLY A 384 29.64 16.39 -10.99
N GLU A 385 28.54 15.91 -11.56
CA GLU A 385 27.39 15.42 -10.81
C GLU A 385 27.70 14.06 -10.17
N THR A 386 27.50 13.98 -8.85
CA THR A 386 27.76 12.76 -8.07
C THR A 386 26.51 11.93 -7.80
N ASN A 387 25.34 12.55 -7.78
CA ASN A 387 24.08 11.87 -7.46
C ASN A 387 23.46 11.10 -8.63
N LEU A 388 23.92 11.38 -9.87
CA LEU A 388 23.50 10.72 -11.11
C LEU A 388 21.98 10.57 -11.27
N LEU A 389 21.21 11.64 -10.97
CA LEU A 389 19.75 11.64 -11.01
C LEU A 389 19.22 11.45 -12.42
N LEU A 390 19.84 12.09 -13.40
CA LEU A 390 19.45 11.97 -14.81
C LEU A 390 19.70 10.54 -15.32
N THR A 391 20.84 9.95 -15.01
CA THR A 391 21.16 8.55 -15.34
C THR A 391 20.17 7.60 -14.70
N ARG A 392 19.79 7.82 -13.43
CA ARG A 392 18.78 7.02 -12.73
C ARG A 392 17.42 7.13 -13.41
N ALA A 393 16.98 8.34 -13.75
CA ALA A 393 15.72 8.57 -14.45
C ALA A 393 15.70 7.86 -15.82
N VAL A 394 16.76 8.02 -16.62
CA VAL A 394 16.90 7.34 -17.92
C VAL A 394 16.91 5.82 -17.73
N ALA A 395 17.68 5.28 -16.81
CA ALA A 395 17.72 3.84 -16.54
C ALA A 395 16.32 3.29 -16.17
N GLN A 396 15.51 4.04 -15.45
CA GLN A 396 14.17 3.64 -15.07
C GLN A 396 13.19 3.67 -16.26
N GLN A 397 13.18 4.74 -17.02
CA GLN A 397 12.16 4.94 -18.04
C GLN A 397 12.50 4.26 -19.36
N LEU A 398 13.77 4.21 -19.76
CA LEU A 398 14.21 3.45 -20.94
C LEU A 398 13.87 1.96 -20.79
N TYR A 399 14.15 1.38 -19.61
CA TYR A 399 13.75 0.01 -19.31
C TYR A 399 12.23 -0.20 -19.51
N ARG A 400 11.39 0.71 -18.99
CA ARG A 400 9.93 0.59 -19.10
C ARG A 400 9.44 0.62 -20.54
N PHE A 401 10.06 1.45 -21.38
CA PHE A 401 9.74 1.49 -22.81
C PHE A 401 10.32 0.30 -23.58
N MET A 402 11.49 -0.21 -23.20
CA MET A 402 12.07 -1.40 -23.81
C MET A 402 11.37 -2.69 -23.40
N ALA A 403 10.73 -2.71 -22.21
CA ALA A 403 9.99 -3.84 -21.65
C ALA A 403 8.47 -3.56 -21.60
N TYR A 404 7.90 -2.92 -22.63
CA TYR A 404 6.46 -2.70 -22.67
C TYR A 404 5.70 -4.03 -22.64
N LYS A 405 4.61 -4.07 -21.88
CA LYS A 405 3.87 -5.30 -21.61
C LYS A 405 2.87 -5.60 -22.72
N ASP A 406 3.38 -6.20 -23.78
CA ASP A 406 2.56 -6.76 -24.86
C ASP A 406 1.95 -8.12 -24.46
N GLU A 407 1.28 -8.73 -25.40
CA GLU A 407 0.59 -10.02 -25.21
C GLU A 407 1.59 -11.13 -24.85
N TYR A 408 2.80 -11.13 -25.43
CA TYR A 408 3.86 -12.08 -25.12
C TYR A 408 4.41 -11.89 -23.71
N GLU A 409 4.64 -10.64 -23.30
CA GLU A 409 5.15 -10.33 -21.99
C GLU A 409 4.11 -10.59 -20.91
N VAL A 410 2.85 -10.20 -21.11
CA VAL A 410 1.75 -10.52 -20.19
C VAL A 410 1.64 -12.03 -20.00
N ALA A 411 1.74 -12.80 -21.11
CA ALA A 411 1.71 -14.26 -21.05
C ALA A 411 2.91 -14.83 -20.26
N ARG A 412 4.13 -14.31 -20.48
CA ARG A 412 5.32 -14.71 -19.73
C ARG A 412 5.20 -14.40 -18.24
N LEU A 413 4.70 -13.22 -17.90
CA LEU A 413 4.51 -12.78 -16.51
C LEU A 413 3.45 -13.59 -15.75
N PHE A 414 2.52 -14.24 -16.46
CA PHE A 414 1.61 -15.21 -15.84
C PHE A 414 2.21 -16.61 -15.77
N ALA A 415 2.99 -17.03 -16.76
CA ALA A 415 3.42 -18.41 -16.93
C ALA A 415 4.77 -18.73 -16.29
N GLU A 416 5.69 -17.77 -16.24
CA GLU A 416 7.11 -17.97 -15.90
C GLU A 416 7.56 -17.23 -14.63
N THR A 417 6.64 -16.56 -13.89
CA THR A 417 6.94 -15.92 -12.62
C THR A 417 6.37 -16.72 -11.44
N ASP A 418 6.62 -16.22 -10.24
CA ASP A 418 6.10 -16.80 -8.98
C ASP A 418 4.61 -16.53 -8.71
N PHE A 419 3.87 -15.98 -9.70
CA PHE A 419 2.45 -15.65 -9.57
C PHE A 419 1.61 -16.81 -8.99
N MET A 420 1.75 -18.03 -9.53
CA MET A 420 1.00 -19.18 -9.00
C MET A 420 1.46 -19.62 -7.61
N LYS A 421 2.73 -19.40 -7.29
CA LYS A 421 3.25 -19.62 -5.94
C LYS A 421 2.54 -18.67 -4.96
N GLU A 422 2.48 -17.38 -5.27
CA GLU A 422 1.77 -16.39 -4.44
C GLU A 422 0.27 -16.71 -4.29
N VAL A 423 -0.39 -17.13 -5.37
CA VAL A 423 -1.80 -17.56 -5.31
C VAL A 423 -1.96 -18.75 -4.35
N ASN A 424 -1.10 -19.77 -4.44
CA ASN A 424 -1.13 -20.93 -3.57
C ASN A 424 -0.74 -20.63 -2.12
N GLU A 425 0.09 -19.61 -1.89
CA GLU A 425 0.42 -19.12 -0.55
C GLU A 425 -0.75 -18.34 0.08
N THR A 426 -1.53 -17.64 -0.76
CA THR A 426 -2.67 -16.85 -0.30
C THR A 426 -3.96 -17.67 -0.12
N PHE A 427 -4.15 -18.69 -0.97
CA PHE A 427 -5.40 -19.47 -1.02
C PHE A 427 -5.13 -20.95 -0.83
N GLU A 428 -6.11 -21.65 -0.27
CA GLU A 428 -6.13 -23.11 -0.08
C GLU A 428 -7.48 -23.73 -0.48
N GLY A 429 -7.49 -25.07 -0.65
CA GLY A 429 -8.66 -25.81 -1.11
C GLY A 429 -8.71 -25.94 -2.63
N ASP A 430 -9.80 -26.48 -3.15
CA ASP A 430 -10.02 -26.63 -4.59
C ASP A 430 -10.51 -25.31 -5.18
N PHE A 431 -9.63 -24.58 -5.86
CA PHE A 431 -9.96 -23.31 -6.49
C PHE A 431 -9.59 -23.26 -7.97
N LYS A 432 -10.29 -22.38 -8.70
CA LYS A 432 -10.05 -22.10 -10.12
C LYS A 432 -9.66 -20.65 -10.31
N VAL A 433 -8.58 -20.42 -11.08
CA VAL A 433 -8.13 -19.09 -11.45
C VAL A 433 -8.78 -18.70 -12.77
N HIS A 434 -9.46 -17.55 -12.79
CA HIS A 434 -10.06 -16.98 -13.99
C HIS A 434 -9.39 -15.66 -14.32
N PHE A 435 -9.08 -15.46 -15.59
CA PHE A 435 -8.40 -14.29 -16.12
C PHE A 435 -9.40 -13.32 -16.72
N HIS A 436 -9.15 -12.01 -16.55
CA HIS A 436 -9.99 -10.93 -17.10
C HIS A 436 -9.20 -10.15 -18.15
N LEU A 437 -9.42 -10.48 -19.42
CA LEU A 437 -8.63 -9.98 -20.54
C LEU A 437 -9.52 -9.33 -21.60
N ALA A 438 -8.97 -8.37 -22.35
CA ALA A 438 -9.58 -7.78 -23.53
C ALA A 438 -8.64 -7.99 -24.74
N PRO A 439 -8.56 -9.21 -25.29
CA PRO A 439 -7.68 -9.46 -26.43
C PRO A 439 -8.09 -8.62 -27.64
N PRO A 440 -7.16 -7.94 -28.33
CA PRO A 440 -7.49 -7.07 -29.46
C PRO A 440 -8.27 -7.76 -30.59
N LEU A 441 -8.01 -9.06 -30.80
CA LEU A 441 -8.67 -9.86 -31.85
C LEU A 441 -10.10 -10.29 -31.50
N LEU A 442 -10.53 -10.15 -30.24
CA LEU A 442 -11.83 -10.60 -29.76
C LEU A 442 -12.70 -9.45 -29.23
N SER A 443 -12.26 -8.20 -29.36
CA SER A 443 -12.97 -7.02 -28.86
C SER A 443 -14.04 -6.58 -29.85
N GLY A 444 -15.32 -6.84 -29.55
CA GLY A 444 -16.48 -6.35 -30.31
C GLY A 444 -17.43 -5.50 -29.49
N GLU A 445 -17.40 -5.63 -28.15
CA GLU A 445 -18.23 -4.88 -27.23
C GLU A 445 -17.41 -3.83 -26.46
N THR A 446 -18.00 -2.67 -26.21
CA THR A 446 -17.41 -1.62 -25.38
C THR A 446 -18.13 -1.51 -24.04
N ASP A 447 -17.42 -0.99 -23.03
CA ASP A 447 -18.02 -0.59 -21.75
C ASP A 447 -18.69 0.79 -21.87
N ALA A 448 -19.26 1.29 -20.76
CA ALA A 448 -19.93 2.59 -20.70
C ALA A 448 -18.98 3.78 -20.99
N GLN A 449 -17.67 3.58 -20.91
CA GLN A 449 -16.64 4.57 -21.25
C GLN A 449 -16.10 4.41 -22.67
N GLY A 450 -16.69 3.53 -23.49
CA GLY A 450 -16.24 3.26 -24.86
C GLY A 450 -14.97 2.39 -24.96
N ARG A 451 -14.51 1.77 -23.86
CA ARG A 451 -13.31 0.92 -23.82
C ARG A 451 -13.69 -0.53 -24.17
N PRO A 452 -12.79 -1.32 -24.78
CA PRO A 452 -13.05 -2.74 -25.04
C PRO A 452 -13.43 -3.49 -23.76
N LYS A 453 -14.54 -4.22 -23.78
CA LYS A 453 -15.03 -4.96 -22.63
C LYS A 453 -14.18 -6.19 -22.35
N LYS A 454 -13.71 -6.33 -21.10
CA LYS A 454 -12.97 -7.52 -20.69
C LYS A 454 -13.87 -8.75 -20.68
N ARG A 455 -13.31 -9.87 -21.14
CA ARG A 455 -13.94 -11.20 -21.09
C ARG A 455 -13.26 -12.05 -20.05
N ARG A 456 -14.03 -12.95 -19.43
CA ARG A 456 -13.54 -13.91 -18.46
C ARG A 456 -13.08 -15.19 -19.16
N PHE A 457 -11.84 -15.61 -18.86
CA PHE A 457 -11.25 -16.84 -19.38
C PHE A 457 -10.96 -17.81 -18.21
N GLY A 458 -11.13 -19.10 -18.48
CA GLY A 458 -10.94 -20.14 -17.47
C GLY A 458 -9.47 -20.54 -17.26
N PRO A 459 -9.20 -21.56 -16.41
CA PRO A 459 -7.86 -22.05 -16.09
C PRO A 459 -7.05 -22.55 -17.30
N TRP A 460 -7.70 -22.94 -18.39
CA TRP A 460 -7.04 -23.38 -19.62
C TRP A 460 -6.13 -22.30 -20.22
N MET A 461 -6.38 -21.03 -19.89
CA MET A 461 -5.58 -19.89 -20.37
C MET A 461 -4.10 -20.01 -19.94
N PHE A 462 -3.78 -20.68 -18.84
CA PHE A 462 -2.38 -20.95 -18.49
C PHE A 462 -1.61 -21.71 -19.56
N ARG A 463 -2.28 -22.67 -20.23
CA ARG A 463 -1.64 -23.41 -21.34
C ARG A 463 -1.39 -22.48 -22.54
N ALA A 464 -2.35 -21.59 -22.82
CA ALA A 464 -2.22 -20.59 -23.88
C ALA A 464 -1.09 -19.59 -23.54
N PHE A 465 -0.98 -19.12 -22.31
CA PHE A 465 0.10 -18.25 -21.88
C PHE A 465 1.47 -18.92 -21.99
N ARG A 466 1.62 -20.18 -21.58
CA ARG A 466 2.89 -20.90 -21.75
C ARG A 466 3.32 -21.02 -23.22
N LEU A 467 2.37 -21.23 -24.12
CA LEU A 467 2.64 -21.29 -25.56
C LEU A 467 3.03 -19.90 -26.08
N LEU A 468 2.24 -18.87 -25.74
CA LEU A 468 2.46 -17.49 -26.21
C LEU A 468 3.79 -16.93 -25.68
N ALA A 469 4.16 -17.20 -24.43
CA ALA A 469 5.45 -16.81 -23.85
C ALA A 469 6.65 -17.34 -24.64
N LYS A 470 6.56 -18.57 -25.16
CA LYS A 470 7.61 -19.17 -26.02
C LYS A 470 7.73 -18.48 -27.40
N LEU A 471 6.65 -17.84 -27.85
CA LEU A 471 6.61 -17.15 -29.14
C LEU A 471 7.11 -15.69 -29.06
N ARG A 472 7.67 -15.26 -27.91
CA ARG A 472 8.21 -13.90 -27.73
C ARG A 472 9.26 -13.48 -28.78
N GLY A 473 9.94 -14.44 -29.41
CA GLY A 473 10.86 -14.18 -30.50
C GLY A 473 10.21 -13.63 -31.78
N LEU A 474 8.89 -13.76 -31.94
CA LEU A 474 8.13 -13.17 -33.02
C LEU A 474 7.88 -11.67 -32.85
N ARG A 475 8.07 -11.14 -31.65
CA ARG A 475 7.79 -9.73 -31.31
C ARG A 475 8.43 -8.78 -32.32
N GLY A 476 7.62 -7.92 -32.91
CA GLY A 476 8.05 -6.90 -33.86
C GLY A 476 8.47 -7.41 -35.25
N THR A 477 8.44 -8.72 -35.51
CA THR A 477 8.70 -9.28 -36.84
C THR A 477 7.49 -9.06 -37.77
N ALA A 478 7.66 -9.34 -39.06
CA ALA A 478 6.57 -9.21 -40.03
C ALA A 478 5.40 -10.18 -39.79
N ILE A 479 5.66 -11.32 -39.12
CA ILE A 479 4.69 -12.36 -38.81
C ILE A 479 4.09 -12.21 -37.38
N ASP A 480 4.43 -11.16 -36.68
CA ASP A 480 3.84 -10.84 -35.36
C ASP A 480 2.39 -10.35 -35.52
N PRO A 481 1.38 -11.12 -35.11
CA PRO A 481 -0.03 -10.76 -35.31
C PRO A 481 -0.44 -9.51 -34.52
N PHE A 482 0.27 -9.17 -33.44
CA PHE A 482 -0.06 -8.04 -32.57
C PHE A 482 0.61 -6.74 -33.04
N ARG A 483 1.64 -6.82 -33.86
CA ARG A 483 2.45 -5.69 -34.33
C ARG A 483 1.62 -4.52 -34.88
N TYR A 484 0.50 -4.84 -35.54
CA TYR A 484 -0.30 -3.88 -36.29
C TYR A 484 -1.37 -3.17 -35.43
N SER A 485 -1.57 -3.58 -34.18
CA SER A 485 -2.52 -2.91 -33.27
C SER A 485 -2.09 -1.47 -32.97
N ALA A 486 -3.06 -0.59 -32.65
CA ALA A 486 -2.81 0.80 -32.29
C ALA A 486 -1.88 0.89 -31.06
N ASP A 487 -2.13 0.08 -30.04
CA ASP A 487 -1.32 0.02 -28.83
C ASP A 487 0.15 -0.28 -29.12
N ARG A 488 0.42 -1.29 -29.98
CA ARG A 488 1.80 -1.68 -30.31
C ARG A 488 2.50 -0.65 -31.20
N LYS A 489 1.76 0.07 -32.03
CA LYS A 489 2.31 1.21 -32.79
C LYS A 489 2.69 2.35 -31.86
N LEU A 490 1.83 2.67 -30.88
CA LEU A 490 2.09 3.69 -29.86
C LEU A 490 3.33 3.32 -29.03
N ASP A 491 3.41 2.08 -28.51
CA ASP A 491 4.55 1.63 -27.71
C ASP A 491 5.89 1.77 -28.44
N ARG A 492 5.93 1.37 -29.73
CA ARG A 492 7.15 1.50 -30.55
C ARG A 492 7.50 2.95 -30.87
N ALA A 493 6.51 3.80 -31.11
CA ALA A 493 6.73 5.22 -31.33
C ALA A 493 7.35 5.87 -30.09
N MET A 494 6.73 5.65 -28.90
CA MET A 494 7.24 6.17 -27.63
C MET A 494 8.67 5.67 -27.33
N LEU A 495 8.94 4.39 -27.58
CA LEU A 495 10.31 3.86 -27.40
C LEU A 495 11.31 4.57 -28.30
N LYS A 496 10.97 4.73 -29.59
CA LYS A 496 11.85 5.42 -30.55
C LYS A 496 12.10 6.87 -30.17
N ASP A 497 11.05 7.59 -29.76
CA ASP A 497 11.15 8.99 -29.33
C ASP A 497 12.03 9.11 -28.08
N TYR A 498 11.87 8.18 -27.13
CA TYR A 498 12.68 8.17 -25.92
C TYR A 498 14.15 7.79 -26.19
N GLN A 499 14.41 6.84 -27.08
CA GLN A 499 15.77 6.53 -27.52
C GLN A 499 16.44 7.75 -28.18
N SER A 500 15.71 8.49 -29.01
CA SER A 500 16.22 9.73 -29.60
C SER A 500 16.53 10.80 -28.54
N LEU A 501 15.73 10.90 -27.47
CA LEU A 501 16.02 11.76 -26.33
C LEU A 501 17.30 11.33 -25.61
N VAL A 502 17.47 10.03 -25.35
CA VAL A 502 18.65 9.46 -24.69
C VAL A 502 19.92 9.75 -25.49
N ASP A 503 19.87 9.57 -26.81
CA ASP A 503 20.97 9.90 -27.71
C ASP A 503 21.29 11.40 -27.72
N ARG A 504 20.26 12.24 -27.61
CA ARG A 504 20.42 13.71 -27.51
C ARG A 504 21.06 14.11 -26.18
N ILE A 505 20.66 13.51 -25.07
CA ILE A 505 21.28 13.72 -23.75
C ILE A 505 22.79 13.41 -23.82
N GLY A 506 23.16 12.25 -24.37
CA GLY A 506 24.56 11.84 -24.50
C GLY A 506 25.45 12.81 -25.29
N ARG A 507 24.87 13.63 -26.20
CA ARG A 507 25.60 14.56 -27.06
C ARG A 507 25.53 16.01 -26.62
N GLU A 508 24.42 16.47 -26.03
CA GLU A 508 24.12 17.89 -25.83
C GLU A 508 24.08 18.30 -24.36
N LEU A 509 24.20 17.35 -23.42
CA LEU A 509 24.09 17.60 -21.99
C LEU A 509 25.15 18.61 -21.51
N ASN A 510 24.72 19.64 -20.81
CA ASN A 510 25.55 20.63 -20.14
C ASN A 510 24.85 21.22 -18.92
N ALA A 511 25.55 22.00 -18.09
CA ALA A 511 25.00 22.53 -16.85
C ALA A 511 23.77 23.41 -17.05
N SER A 512 23.62 24.09 -18.20
CA SER A 512 22.49 25.00 -18.45
C SER A 512 21.20 24.26 -18.85
N ASN A 513 21.29 23.06 -19.40
CA ASN A 513 20.14 22.27 -19.85
C ASN A 513 19.87 21.01 -19.01
N TYR A 514 20.66 20.75 -17.98
CA TYR A 514 20.57 19.57 -17.11
C TYR A 514 19.16 19.37 -16.55
N GLU A 515 18.59 20.40 -15.92
CA GLU A 515 17.27 20.33 -15.30
C GLU A 515 16.16 20.05 -16.33
N THR A 516 16.26 20.62 -17.53
CA THR A 516 15.28 20.38 -18.60
C THR A 516 15.37 18.94 -19.13
N PHE A 517 16.59 18.40 -19.26
CA PHE A 517 16.77 16.99 -19.61
C PHE A 517 16.29 16.05 -18.51
N LEU A 518 16.52 16.37 -17.24
CA LEU A 518 16.02 15.58 -16.11
C LEU A 518 14.49 15.51 -16.14
N GLN A 519 13.81 16.64 -16.27
CA GLN A 519 12.35 16.69 -16.39
C GLN A 519 11.83 15.89 -17.60
N LEU A 520 12.48 15.99 -18.75
CA LEU A 520 12.12 15.20 -19.94
C LEU A 520 12.35 13.69 -19.72
N ALA A 521 13.42 13.33 -19.03
CA ALA A 521 13.74 11.93 -18.73
C ALA A 521 12.73 11.30 -17.75
N GLU A 522 12.21 12.08 -16.79
CA GLU A 522 11.24 11.63 -15.80
C GLU A 522 9.79 11.61 -16.31
N LEU A 523 9.44 12.51 -17.22
CA LEU A 523 8.08 12.71 -17.71
C LEU A 523 7.36 11.40 -18.13
N PRO A 524 8.00 10.40 -18.76
CA PRO A 524 7.37 9.13 -19.08
C PRO A 524 6.95 8.29 -17.88
N ALA A 525 7.36 8.62 -16.65
CA ALA A 525 6.90 7.94 -15.45
C ALA A 525 5.38 7.97 -15.31
N ASP A 526 4.73 8.98 -15.92
CA ASP A 526 3.29 9.15 -15.91
C ASP A 526 2.55 8.28 -16.93
N VAL A 527 3.23 7.78 -17.96
CA VAL A 527 2.64 6.92 -18.98
C VAL A 527 2.54 5.49 -18.47
N ARG A 528 1.43 5.16 -17.83
CA ARG A 528 1.17 3.83 -17.24
C ARG A 528 -0.18 3.29 -17.71
N GLY A 529 -0.32 1.97 -17.62
CA GLY A 529 -1.56 1.28 -17.93
C GLY A 529 -1.51 0.53 -19.25
N TYR A 530 -2.69 0.17 -19.74
CA TYR A 530 -2.88 -0.62 -20.96
C TYR A 530 -3.93 0.05 -21.84
N GLY A 531 -3.83 -0.13 -23.17
CA GLY A 531 -4.81 0.34 -24.14
C GLY A 531 -5.22 1.80 -23.90
N PRO A 532 -6.54 2.09 -23.83
CA PRO A 532 -7.04 3.46 -23.69
C PRO A 532 -6.49 4.23 -22.48
N VAL A 533 -6.21 3.55 -21.37
CA VAL A 533 -5.63 4.19 -20.17
C VAL A 533 -4.21 4.66 -20.44
N ARG A 534 -3.41 3.85 -21.17
CA ARG A 534 -2.05 4.21 -21.56
C ARG A 534 -2.02 5.29 -22.62
N GLU A 535 -2.93 5.22 -23.58
CA GLU A 535 -3.09 6.23 -24.62
C GLU A 535 -3.44 7.60 -24.03
N GLN A 536 -4.42 7.67 -23.15
CA GLN A 536 -4.79 8.89 -22.44
C GLN A 536 -3.62 9.44 -21.61
N ALA A 537 -2.88 8.57 -20.93
CA ALA A 537 -1.70 8.98 -20.16
C ALA A 537 -0.58 9.53 -21.07
N ALA A 538 -0.36 8.94 -22.25
CA ALA A 538 0.61 9.44 -23.22
C ALA A 538 0.19 10.80 -23.78
N GLU A 539 -1.11 11.01 -24.04
CA GLU A 539 -1.64 12.29 -24.51
C GLU A 539 -1.48 13.39 -23.46
N SER A 540 -1.75 13.08 -22.19
CA SER A 540 -1.69 14.06 -21.09
C SER A 540 -0.30 14.67 -20.88
N ILE A 541 0.78 13.97 -21.23
CA ILE A 541 2.15 14.50 -21.10
C ILE A 541 2.66 15.23 -22.35
N ARG A 542 1.96 15.10 -23.50
CA ARG A 542 2.45 15.59 -24.80
C ARG A 542 2.69 17.09 -24.85
N GLU A 543 1.80 17.86 -24.24
CA GLU A 543 1.95 19.34 -24.19
C GLU A 543 3.20 19.73 -23.41
N LYS A 544 3.38 19.16 -22.21
CA LYS A 544 4.54 19.40 -21.37
C LYS A 544 5.84 18.96 -22.04
N GLN A 545 5.83 17.81 -22.70
CA GLN A 545 6.96 17.32 -23.47
C GLN A 545 7.34 18.30 -24.59
N THR A 546 6.36 18.81 -25.35
CA THR A 546 6.58 19.78 -26.42
C THR A 546 7.17 21.09 -25.89
N GLN A 547 6.67 21.58 -24.76
CA GLN A 547 7.19 22.80 -24.12
C GLN A 547 8.65 22.63 -23.66
N LEU A 548 8.99 21.49 -23.05
CA LEU A 548 10.35 21.19 -22.61
C LEU A 548 11.32 21.03 -23.78
N ILE A 549 10.91 20.38 -24.86
CA ILE A 549 11.72 20.25 -26.08
C ILE A 549 11.98 21.65 -26.69
N LYS A 550 10.95 22.50 -26.77
CA LYS A 550 11.11 23.87 -27.26
C LYS A 550 12.06 24.70 -26.38
N ALA A 551 12.02 24.49 -25.06
CA ALA A 551 12.96 25.13 -24.14
C ALA A 551 14.41 24.72 -24.40
N LEU A 552 14.66 23.45 -24.65
CA LEU A 552 15.98 22.95 -25.06
C LEU A 552 16.46 23.60 -26.37
N ASP A 553 15.58 23.66 -27.37
CA ASP A 553 15.92 24.17 -28.70
C ASP A 553 16.17 25.69 -28.70
N THR A 554 15.53 26.42 -27.80
CA THR A 554 15.67 27.89 -27.70
C THR A 554 16.69 28.36 -26.66
N GLY A 555 17.26 27.44 -25.85
CA GLY A 555 18.18 27.75 -24.76
C GLY A 555 17.56 28.58 -23.63
N ARG A 556 16.24 28.66 -23.55
CA ARG A 556 15.52 29.39 -22.49
C ARG A 556 15.02 28.43 -21.44
N PRO A 557 15.45 28.55 -20.16
CA PRO A 557 14.94 27.69 -19.10
C PRO A 557 13.44 27.92 -18.91
N THR A 558 12.65 26.86 -19.07
CA THR A 558 11.23 26.89 -18.73
C THR A 558 11.06 26.25 -17.36
N LEU A 559 10.89 27.06 -16.32
CA LEU A 559 10.47 26.58 -15.00
C LEU A 559 9.00 26.15 -15.08
N ILE A 560 8.75 24.92 -15.50
CA ILE A 560 7.44 24.31 -15.35
C ILE A 560 7.38 23.81 -13.90
N ARG A 561 6.74 24.60 -13.01
CA ARG A 561 6.41 24.14 -11.66
C ARG A 561 5.62 22.84 -11.78
N THR A 562 6.14 21.77 -11.22
CA THR A 562 5.40 20.53 -11.08
C THR A 562 4.14 20.80 -10.27
N GLN A 563 2.99 20.28 -10.68
CA GLN A 563 1.72 20.41 -9.93
C GLN A 563 1.85 19.93 -8.47
N GLN A 564 2.80 19.05 -8.18
CA GLN A 564 3.13 18.62 -6.81
C GLN A 564 3.52 19.77 -5.86
N ALA A 565 4.20 20.82 -6.34
CA ALA A 565 4.56 21.98 -5.50
C ALA A 565 3.36 22.90 -5.18
N ASN A 566 2.31 22.90 -6.01
CA ASN A 566 1.08 23.66 -5.74
C ASN A 566 0.12 22.89 -4.81
N GLU A 567 0.17 21.56 -4.78
CA GLU A 567 -0.64 20.73 -3.88
C GLU A 567 -0.05 20.72 -2.47
N GLU A 568 1.27 20.81 -2.31
CA GLU A 568 1.92 20.97 -1.00
C GLU A 568 1.59 22.32 -0.31
N ALA A 569 1.30 23.36 -1.08
CA ALA A 569 0.95 24.67 -0.54
C ALA A 569 -0.52 24.79 -0.11
N ASN A 570 -1.41 23.91 -0.58
CA ASN A 570 -2.84 23.93 -0.26
C ASN A 570 -3.26 22.93 0.84
N HIS A 571 -2.32 22.16 1.39
CA HIS A 571 -2.56 21.16 2.44
C HIS A 571 -1.68 21.36 3.70
N VAL A 572 -1.15 22.60 3.90
CA VAL A 572 -0.52 23.00 5.17
C VAL A 572 -1.56 23.53 6.16
#